data_916cbfa69d17f87f785b84bc5f7001b0
#
_entry.id   916cbfa69d17f87f785b84bc5f7001b0
#
_cell.length_a   1.000
_cell.length_b   1.000
_cell.length_c   1.000
_cell.angle_alpha   90.00
_cell.angle_beta   90.00
_cell.angle_gamma   90.00
#
_symmetry.space_group_name_H-M   'P 1'
#
loop_
_entity.id
_entity.type
_entity.pdbx_description
1 polymer ?
#
loop_
_entity_poly.entity_id
_entity_poly.type
_entity_poly.pdbx_seq_one_letter_code
_entity_poly.pdbx_strand_id
1 'polypeptide(L)'
;MGEIKDGSPDGFGIEINPDGFVYKGKFREGKWDGIGVFFYPDGRKYVGEWKDGLRHGQGTYLSSNGNEIYIGSYKQGKMHGHGSLTLSDGLKYMGEFREGKWVGEGTHFYPDGRKFIGTWKNGLRDGHGSYISSEGREIYAGWYRQGKRHGQGVQTFSDGRKYVGEWKDGMRDGQGTFTFPDGYRFSGEWKKDVRWNGTVFDINGEIVGKILEGAEL
;
A
#
# COMPACT_ATOMS: atom_id res chain seq x y z
N MET A 1 -17.59 -37.31 -5.06
CA MET A 1 -18.00 -37.84 -6.38
C MET A 1 -17.18 -37.10 -7.43
N GLY A 2 -16.61 -37.84 -8.38
CA GLY A 2 -15.76 -37.24 -9.41
C GLY A 2 -15.14 -38.32 -10.29
N GLU A 3 -14.38 -37.88 -11.27
CA GLU A 3 -13.62 -38.77 -12.15
C GLU A 3 -12.48 -39.40 -11.38
N ILE A 4 -12.23 -40.70 -11.61
CA ILE A 4 -11.18 -41.47 -10.94
C ILE A 4 -10.28 -42.07 -11.99
N LYS A 5 -8.97 -41.95 -11.82
CA LYS A 5 -7.94 -42.61 -12.63
C LYS A 5 -6.92 -43.26 -11.71
N ASP A 6 -6.59 -44.50 -11.96
CA ASP A 6 -5.61 -45.29 -11.17
C ASP A 6 -5.87 -45.23 -9.66
N GLY A 7 -7.17 -45.24 -9.26
CA GLY A 7 -7.60 -45.20 -7.85
C GLY A 7 -7.56 -43.84 -7.18
N SER A 8 -7.14 -42.78 -7.88
CA SER A 8 -7.09 -41.41 -7.36
C SER A 8 -8.05 -40.47 -8.10
N PRO A 9 -8.60 -39.43 -7.44
CA PRO A 9 -9.34 -38.37 -8.12
C PRO A 9 -8.51 -37.73 -9.25
N ASP A 10 -9.08 -37.72 -10.47
CA ASP A 10 -8.47 -37.12 -11.66
C ASP A 10 -9.61 -36.63 -12.58
N GLY A 11 -9.60 -35.34 -12.95
CA GLY A 11 -10.70 -34.68 -13.64
C GLY A 11 -11.54 -33.84 -12.70
N PHE A 12 -12.85 -33.62 -13.02
CA PHE A 12 -13.73 -32.82 -12.19
C PHE A 12 -14.34 -33.61 -11.02
N GLY A 13 -14.38 -32.99 -9.85
CA GLY A 13 -14.93 -33.62 -8.66
C GLY A 13 -15.32 -32.66 -7.55
N ILE A 14 -15.90 -33.24 -6.50
CA ILE A 14 -16.28 -32.56 -5.26
C ILE A 14 -15.64 -33.32 -4.10
N GLU A 15 -14.97 -32.58 -3.24
CA GLU A 15 -14.46 -33.05 -1.95
C GLU A 15 -15.15 -32.31 -0.81
N ILE A 16 -15.61 -33.04 0.19
CA ILE A 16 -16.26 -32.48 1.39
C ILE A 16 -15.46 -32.97 2.58
N ASN A 17 -14.93 -32.02 3.34
CA ASN A 17 -14.20 -32.30 4.57
C ASN A 17 -15.18 -32.35 5.77
N PRO A 18 -14.98 -33.21 6.77
CA PRO A 18 -15.81 -33.26 7.99
C PRO A 18 -15.96 -31.93 8.73
N ASP A 19 -14.98 -31.04 8.62
CA ASP A 19 -15.01 -29.70 9.22
C ASP A 19 -15.87 -28.70 8.43
N GLY A 20 -16.57 -29.15 7.37
CA GLY A 20 -17.49 -28.34 6.58
C GLY A 20 -16.85 -27.56 5.43
N PHE A 21 -15.58 -27.78 5.14
CA PHE A 21 -14.97 -27.25 3.93
C PHE A 21 -15.42 -28.04 2.70
N VAL A 22 -15.62 -27.34 1.57
CA VAL A 22 -16.01 -27.97 0.31
C VAL A 22 -15.13 -27.46 -0.83
N TYR A 23 -14.50 -28.37 -1.54
CA TYR A 23 -13.85 -28.06 -2.82
C TYR A 23 -14.67 -28.61 -3.97
N LYS A 24 -14.84 -27.79 -5.01
CA LYS A 24 -15.47 -28.17 -6.29
C LYS A 24 -14.56 -27.73 -7.43
N GLY A 25 -13.97 -28.67 -8.16
CA GLY A 25 -13.03 -28.28 -9.21
C GLY A 25 -12.28 -29.43 -9.81
N LYS A 26 -11.19 -29.11 -10.48
CA LYS A 26 -10.31 -30.09 -11.09
C LYS A 26 -9.37 -30.74 -10.08
N PHE A 27 -9.16 -32.03 -10.27
CA PHE A 27 -8.18 -32.87 -9.58
C PHE A 27 -7.16 -33.38 -10.58
N ARG A 28 -5.95 -33.61 -10.11
CA ARG A 28 -4.90 -34.35 -10.80
C ARG A 28 -4.15 -35.18 -9.75
N GLU A 29 -4.10 -36.50 -9.98
CA GLU A 29 -3.40 -37.42 -9.06
C GLU A 29 -3.80 -37.23 -7.60
N GLY A 30 -5.11 -37.06 -7.34
CA GLY A 30 -5.66 -36.87 -6.00
C GLY A 30 -5.52 -35.48 -5.38
N LYS A 31 -4.90 -34.52 -6.07
CA LYS A 31 -4.71 -33.15 -5.58
C LYS A 31 -5.57 -32.16 -6.37
N TRP A 32 -5.98 -31.07 -5.72
CA TRP A 32 -6.61 -29.94 -6.40
C TRP A 32 -5.63 -29.31 -7.40
N ASP A 33 -5.97 -29.32 -8.68
CA ASP A 33 -5.10 -28.85 -9.76
C ASP A 33 -5.95 -28.34 -10.94
N GLY A 34 -5.77 -27.10 -11.32
CA GLY A 34 -6.59 -26.39 -12.33
C GLY A 34 -7.62 -25.49 -11.67
N ILE A 35 -8.76 -25.25 -12.36
CA ILE A 35 -9.79 -24.33 -11.88
C ILE A 35 -10.67 -25.01 -10.84
N GLY A 36 -10.95 -24.29 -9.73
CA GLY A 36 -11.84 -24.76 -8.68
C GLY A 36 -12.37 -23.67 -7.77
N VAL A 37 -13.41 -24.04 -7.01
CA VAL A 37 -14.02 -23.20 -5.97
C VAL A 37 -13.86 -23.91 -4.64
N PHE A 38 -13.35 -23.17 -3.66
CA PHE A 38 -13.23 -23.63 -2.29
C PHE A 38 -14.16 -22.83 -1.38
N PHE A 39 -15.04 -23.49 -0.67
CA PHE A 39 -15.97 -22.90 0.27
C PHE A 39 -15.50 -23.15 1.69
N TYR A 40 -15.47 -22.08 2.48
CA TYR A 40 -15.19 -22.11 3.90
C TYR A 40 -16.49 -22.28 4.70
N PRO A 41 -16.45 -22.90 5.88
CA PRO A 41 -17.64 -23.08 6.73
C PRO A 41 -18.33 -21.77 7.13
N ASP A 42 -17.57 -20.67 7.20
CA ASP A 42 -18.07 -19.33 7.54
C ASP A 42 -18.68 -18.56 6.35
N GLY A 43 -18.84 -19.22 5.19
CA GLY A 43 -19.42 -18.64 3.98
C GLY A 43 -18.44 -17.91 3.08
N ARG A 44 -17.20 -17.69 3.48
CA ARG A 44 -16.16 -17.20 2.57
C ARG A 44 -15.89 -18.19 1.45
N LYS A 45 -15.35 -17.74 0.33
CA LYS A 45 -14.97 -18.64 -0.76
C LYS A 45 -13.76 -18.12 -1.53
N TYR A 46 -13.04 -19.05 -2.11
CA TYR A 46 -12.03 -18.77 -3.12
C TYR A 46 -12.45 -19.37 -4.45
N VAL A 47 -12.30 -18.60 -5.52
CA VAL A 47 -12.55 -19.02 -6.90
C VAL A 47 -11.29 -18.75 -7.71
N GLY A 48 -10.68 -19.76 -8.29
CA GLY A 48 -9.45 -19.56 -9.05
C GLY A 48 -8.68 -20.81 -9.37
N GLU A 49 -7.43 -20.60 -9.70
CA GLU A 49 -6.50 -21.65 -10.08
C GLU A 49 -5.87 -22.31 -8.85
N TRP A 50 -5.64 -23.60 -8.99
CA TRP A 50 -5.02 -24.46 -7.99
C TRP A 50 -3.86 -25.24 -8.62
N LYS A 51 -2.84 -25.49 -7.83
CA LYS A 51 -1.73 -26.35 -8.20
C LYS A 51 -1.25 -27.11 -6.98
N ASP A 52 -1.18 -28.46 -7.11
CA ASP A 52 -0.75 -29.35 -6.02
C ASP A 52 -1.47 -29.09 -4.69
N GLY A 53 -2.78 -28.78 -4.70
CA GLY A 53 -3.61 -28.48 -3.53
C GLY A 53 -3.47 -27.06 -3.00
N LEU A 54 -2.68 -26.19 -3.62
CA LEU A 54 -2.45 -24.82 -3.20
C LEU A 54 -3.02 -23.81 -4.20
N ARG A 55 -3.54 -22.68 -3.70
CA ARG A 55 -3.94 -21.55 -4.57
C ARG A 55 -2.75 -21.13 -5.42
N HIS A 56 -2.98 -21.00 -6.71
CA HIS A 56 -1.96 -20.65 -7.70
C HIS A 56 -2.58 -19.81 -8.82
N GLY A 57 -1.76 -19.19 -9.71
CA GLY A 57 -2.29 -18.43 -10.85
C GLY A 57 -3.26 -17.34 -10.43
N GLN A 58 -4.32 -17.13 -11.18
CA GLN A 58 -5.32 -16.10 -10.91
C GLN A 58 -6.43 -16.60 -9.98
N GLY A 59 -6.90 -15.74 -9.09
CA GLY A 59 -8.01 -16.10 -8.21
C GLY A 59 -8.64 -14.92 -7.49
N THR A 60 -9.87 -15.16 -7.06
CA THR A 60 -10.69 -14.23 -6.29
C THR A 60 -11.03 -14.85 -4.95
N TYR A 61 -10.72 -14.14 -3.86
CA TYR A 61 -11.13 -14.48 -2.52
C TYR A 61 -12.29 -13.56 -2.11
N LEU A 62 -13.40 -14.15 -1.71
CA LEU A 62 -14.63 -13.44 -1.37
C LEU A 62 -14.99 -13.64 0.09
N SER A 63 -15.59 -12.60 0.68
CA SER A 63 -16.21 -12.65 2.00
C SER A 63 -17.52 -13.46 1.98
N SER A 64 -18.08 -13.74 3.15
CA SER A 64 -19.34 -14.48 3.30
C SER A 64 -20.54 -13.80 2.64
N ASN A 65 -20.55 -12.48 2.55
CA ASN A 65 -21.57 -11.70 1.83
C ASN A 65 -21.31 -11.55 0.32
N GLY A 66 -20.24 -12.18 -0.21
CA GLY A 66 -19.90 -12.17 -1.61
C GLY A 66 -19.05 -10.98 -2.09
N ASN A 67 -18.65 -10.06 -1.19
CA ASN A 67 -17.75 -8.98 -1.54
C ASN A 67 -16.33 -9.49 -1.80
N GLU A 68 -15.65 -8.89 -2.77
CA GLU A 68 -14.28 -9.24 -3.11
C GLU A 68 -13.32 -8.72 -2.04
N ILE A 69 -12.60 -9.62 -1.40
CA ILE A 69 -11.52 -9.29 -0.47
C ILE A 69 -10.19 -9.17 -1.24
N TYR A 70 -9.92 -10.12 -2.13
CA TYR A 70 -8.71 -10.09 -2.96
C TYR A 70 -9.00 -10.63 -4.35
N ILE A 71 -8.52 -9.90 -5.35
CA ILE A 71 -8.46 -10.36 -6.75
C ILE A 71 -7.02 -10.21 -7.21
N GLY A 72 -6.42 -11.28 -7.73
CA GLY A 72 -5.05 -11.21 -8.22
C GLY A 72 -4.37 -12.55 -8.30
N SER A 73 -3.07 -12.48 -8.46
CA SER A 73 -2.23 -13.65 -8.60
C SER A 73 -1.91 -14.31 -7.25
N TYR A 74 -1.81 -15.62 -7.27
CA TYR A 74 -1.36 -16.46 -6.16
C TYR A 74 -0.17 -17.32 -6.57
N LYS A 75 0.70 -17.60 -5.62
CA LYS A 75 1.80 -18.55 -5.75
C LYS A 75 1.96 -19.31 -4.45
N GLN A 76 1.88 -20.66 -4.51
CA GLN A 76 2.00 -21.52 -3.34
C GLN A 76 1.11 -21.09 -2.16
N GLY A 77 -0.18 -20.82 -2.43
CA GLY A 77 -1.18 -20.44 -1.44
C GLY A 77 -1.16 -18.97 -1.01
N LYS A 78 -0.15 -18.18 -1.39
CA LYS A 78 0.02 -16.78 -0.96
C LYS A 78 -0.27 -15.80 -2.10
N MET A 79 -0.78 -14.60 -1.76
CA MET A 79 -0.89 -13.48 -2.71
C MET A 79 0.49 -13.18 -3.29
N HIS A 80 0.57 -13.05 -4.61
CA HIS A 80 1.81 -12.83 -5.34
C HIS A 80 1.54 -12.08 -6.64
N GLY A 81 2.55 -11.38 -7.23
CA GLY A 81 2.34 -10.59 -8.44
C GLY A 81 1.34 -9.46 -8.20
N HIS A 82 0.60 -9.07 -9.23
CA HIS A 82 -0.36 -7.96 -9.14
C HIS A 82 -1.71 -8.41 -8.58
N GLY A 83 -2.32 -7.53 -7.78
CA GLY A 83 -3.64 -7.77 -7.23
C GLY A 83 -4.27 -6.53 -6.58
N SER A 84 -5.53 -6.69 -6.20
CA SER A 84 -6.31 -5.71 -5.44
C SER A 84 -6.82 -6.37 -4.16
N LEU A 85 -6.50 -5.79 -3.01
CA LEU A 85 -6.94 -6.23 -1.68
C LEU A 85 -7.82 -5.15 -1.07
N THR A 86 -9.01 -5.53 -0.62
CA THR A 86 -9.93 -4.66 0.13
C THR A 86 -10.09 -5.21 1.55
N LEU A 87 -9.86 -4.38 2.54
CA LEU A 87 -10.00 -4.74 3.96
C LEU A 87 -11.41 -4.39 4.48
N SER A 88 -11.77 -4.98 5.61
CA SER A 88 -13.11 -4.80 6.22
C SER A 88 -13.42 -3.37 6.66
N ASP A 89 -12.41 -2.56 6.90
CA ASP A 89 -12.50 -1.13 7.25
C ASP A 89 -12.61 -0.22 6.01
N GLY A 90 -12.67 -0.81 4.80
CA GLY A 90 -12.77 -0.08 3.53
C GLY A 90 -11.41 0.38 2.97
N LEU A 91 -10.30 0.08 3.62
CA LEU A 91 -8.98 0.27 3.04
C LEU A 91 -8.81 -0.63 1.82
N LYS A 92 -8.22 -0.09 0.74
CA LYS A 92 -7.94 -0.85 -0.48
C LYS A 92 -6.50 -0.64 -0.92
N TYR A 93 -5.81 -1.73 -1.25
CA TYR A 93 -4.51 -1.69 -1.88
C TYR A 93 -4.57 -2.30 -3.27
N MET A 94 -3.96 -1.62 -4.24
CA MET A 94 -3.79 -2.11 -5.61
C MET A 94 -2.32 -2.01 -5.98
N GLY A 95 -1.68 -3.12 -6.29
CA GLY A 95 -0.25 -3.14 -6.59
C GLY A 95 0.35 -4.53 -6.56
N GLU A 96 1.66 -4.57 -6.34
CA GLU A 96 2.41 -5.81 -6.32
C GLU A 96 2.41 -6.47 -4.94
N PHE A 97 2.35 -7.80 -4.95
CA PHE A 97 2.44 -8.67 -3.78
C PHE A 97 3.60 -9.66 -3.93
N ARG A 98 4.28 -9.93 -2.84
CA ARG A 98 5.25 -11.02 -2.74
C ARG A 98 5.08 -11.70 -1.39
N GLU A 99 4.82 -13.01 -1.41
CA GLU A 99 4.62 -13.81 -0.19
C GLU A 99 3.55 -13.19 0.76
N GLY A 100 2.46 -12.63 0.19
CA GLY A 100 1.37 -11.98 0.92
C GLY A 100 1.66 -10.55 1.39
N LYS A 101 2.82 -9.99 1.10
CA LYS A 101 3.20 -8.61 1.50
C LYS A 101 3.18 -7.66 0.30
N TRP A 102 2.83 -6.40 0.54
CA TRP A 102 2.92 -5.33 -0.45
C TRP A 102 4.39 -5.04 -0.78
N VAL A 103 4.72 -5.00 -2.06
CA VAL A 103 6.06 -4.71 -2.58
C VAL A 103 5.94 -3.90 -3.87
N GLY A 104 7.07 -3.37 -4.38
CA GLY A 104 7.08 -2.67 -5.66
C GLY A 104 6.15 -1.47 -5.69
N GLU A 105 5.61 -1.16 -6.85
CA GLU A 105 4.68 -0.03 -7.04
C GLU A 105 3.26 -0.42 -6.63
N GLY A 106 2.58 0.53 -5.95
CA GLY A 106 1.19 0.31 -5.57
C GLY A 106 0.48 1.54 -5.05
N THR A 107 -0.85 1.49 -5.07
CA THR A 107 -1.73 2.53 -4.56
C THR A 107 -2.51 2.01 -3.35
N HIS A 108 -2.43 2.75 -2.26
CA HIS A 108 -3.24 2.52 -1.07
C HIS A 108 -4.32 3.60 -0.98
N PHE A 109 -5.57 3.19 -1.02
CA PHE A 109 -6.75 4.05 -0.89
C PHE A 109 -7.26 3.98 0.54
N TYR A 110 -7.55 5.14 1.11
CA TYR A 110 -8.16 5.29 2.43
C TYR A 110 -9.68 5.47 2.31
N PRO A 111 -10.47 5.07 3.31
CA PRO A 111 -11.93 5.23 3.29
C PRO A 111 -12.40 6.69 3.15
N ASP A 112 -11.59 7.65 3.59
CA ASP A 112 -11.86 9.08 3.50
C ASP A 112 -11.52 9.71 2.13
N GLY A 113 -11.18 8.88 1.14
CA GLY A 113 -10.85 9.30 -0.22
C GLY A 113 -9.40 9.72 -0.44
N ARG A 114 -8.58 9.82 0.61
CA ARG A 114 -7.14 10.03 0.47
C ARG A 114 -6.48 8.81 -0.17
N LYS A 115 -5.32 8.99 -0.77
CA LYS A 115 -4.55 7.88 -1.31
C LYS A 115 -3.03 8.13 -1.20
N PHE A 116 -2.30 7.05 -1.15
CA PHE A 116 -0.85 7.06 -1.33
C PHE A 116 -0.51 6.26 -2.59
N ILE A 117 0.32 6.83 -3.46
CA ILE A 117 0.85 6.18 -4.67
C ILE A 117 2.36 6.16 -4.52
N GLY A 118 2.99 5.00 -4.66
CA GLY A 118 4.45 4.90 -4.56
C GLY A 118 4.94 3.50 -4.28
N THR A 119 6.20 3.44 -3.84
CA THR A 119 6.94 2.20 -3.65
C THR A 119 6.73 1.60 -2.26
N TRP A 120 6.66 0.28 -2.22
CA TRP A 120 6.42 -0.51 -1.03
C TRP A 120 7.49 -1.58 -0.84
N LYS A 121 7.85 -1.82 0.39
CA LYS A 121 8.77 -2.89 0.79
C LYS A 121 8.25 -3.56 2.06
N ASN A 122 7.96 -4.87 1.98
CA ASN A 122 7.45 -5.65 3.12
C ASN A 122 6.22 -5.05 3.80
N GLY A 123 5.29 -4.44 3.02
CA GLY A 123 4.06 -3.81 3.54
C GLY A 123 4.23 -2.39 4.05
N LEU A 124 5.43 -1.81 4.00
CA LEU A 124 5.70 -0.44 4.41
C LEU A 124 6.06 0.43 3.19
N ARG A 125 5.69 1.73 3.24
CA ARG A 125 6.16 2.72 2.25
C ARG A 125 7.68 2.81 2.35
N ASP A 126 8.37 2.56 1.23
CA ASP A 126 9.83 2.56 1.21
C ASP A 126 10.29 2.87 -0.22
N GLY A 127 10.91 4.02 -0.43
CA GLY A 127 11.21 4.60 -1.72
C GLY A 127 10.42 5.87 -1.98
N HIS A 128 10.20 6.23 -3.23
CA HIS A 128 9.50 7.46 -3.62
C HIS A 128 7.98 7.27 -3.59
N GLY A 129 7.23 8.32 -3.25
CA GLY A 129 5.76 8.28 -3.31
C GLY A 129 5.09 9.60 -3.01
N SER A 130 3.81 9.67 -3.42
CA SER A 130 2.93 10.83 -3.23
C SER A 130 1.74 10.48 -2.35
N TYR A 131 1.48 11.32 -1.36
CA TYR A 131 0.28 11.28 -0.54
C TYR A 131 -0.70 12.36 -1.01
N ILE A 132 -1.89 11.96 -1.39
CA ILE A 132 -2.86 12.78 -2.11
C ILE A 132 -4.13 12.91 -1.26
N SER A 133 -4.70 14.13 -1.18
CA SER A 133 -5.96 14.40 -0.47
C SER A 133 -7.16 13.76 -1.18
N SER A 134 -8.29 13.71 -0.50
CA SER A 134 -9.58 13.30 -1.08
C SER A 134 -10.03 14.16 -2.28
N GLU A 135 -9.55 15.40 -2.34
CA GLU A 135 -9.84 16.36 -3.44
C GLU A 135 -8.83 16.23 -4.60
N GLY A 136 -7.89 15.27 -4.52
CA GLY A 136 -6.88 15.04 -5.55
C GLY A 136 -5.65 15.95 -5.47
N ARG A 137 -5.53 16.79 -4.42
CA ARG A 137 -4.34 17.64 -4.21
C ARG A 137 -3.20 16.84 -3.60
N GLU A 138 -2.00 17.04 -4.09
CA GLU A 138 -0.79 16.41 -3.55
C GLU A 138 -0.40 17.10 -2.23
N ILE A 139 -0.51 16.35 -1.12
CA ILE A 139 -0.18 16.82 0.22
C ILE A 139 1.32 16.65 0.49
N TYR A 140 1.91 15.56 -0.03
CA TYR A 140 3.33 15.27 0.11
C TYR A 140 3.81 14.47 -1.09
N ALA A 141 4.96 14.85 -1.63
CA ALA A 141 5.70 14.07 -2.62
C ALA A 141 7.16 13.99 -2.19
N GLY A 142 7.71 12.78 -2.13
CA GLY A 142 9.09 12.60 -1.71
C GLY A 142 9.43 11.19 -1.30
N TRP A 143 10.55 11.06 -0.62
CA TRP A 143 11.06 9.78 -0.18
C TRP A 143 10.44 9.31 1.13
N TYR A 144 10.29 7.99 1.24
CA TYR A 144 9.87 7.28 2.44
C TYR A 144 10.89 6.20 2.78
N ARG A 145 11.06 5.93 4.06
CA ARG A 145 11.84 4.82 4.58
C ARG A 145 11.09 4.21 5.76
N GLN A 146 10.81 2.90 5.69
CA GLN A 146 10.08 2.16 6.73
C GLN A 146 8.78 2.86 7.17
N GLY A 147 7.98 3.34 6.19
CA GLY A 147 6.70 4.00 6.42
C GLY A 147 6.76 5.49 6.76
N LYS A 148 7.94 6.06 7.05
CA LYS A 148 8.13 7.46 7.46
C LYS A 148 8.71 8.30 6.31
N ARG A 149 8.34 9.58 6.24
CA ARG A 149 8.99 10.56 5.34
C ARG A 149 10.48 10.61 5.64
N HIS A 150 11.30 10.59 4.58
CA HIS A 150 12.76 10.55 4.71
C HIS A 150 13.41 11.15 3.45
N GLY A 151 14.66 11.65 3.54
CA GLY A 151 15.33 12.25 2.39
C GLY A 151 14.61 13.49 1.87
N GLN A 152 14.68 13.77 0.58
CA GLN A 152 14.07 14.94 -0.03
C GLN A 152 12.55 14.77 -0.19
N GLY A 153 11.81 15.85 0.06
CA GLY A 153 10.37 15.85 -0.13
C GLY A 153 9.75 17.23 -0.13
N VAL A 154 8.56 17.31 -0.74
CA VAL A 154 7.74 18.51 -0.80
C VAL A 154 6.46 18.25 -0.02
N GLN A 155 6.12 19.11 0.91
CA GLN A 155 4.84 19.12 1.59
C GLN A 155 4.07 20.39 1.24
N THR A 156 2.83 20.23 0.80
CA THR A 156 1.86 21.32 0.59
C THR A 156 0.76 21.23 1.63
N PHE A 157 0.54 22.31 2.35
CA PHE A 157 -0.50 22.40 3.37
C PHE A 157 -1.81 22.94 2.76
N SER A 158 -2.94 22.67 3.41
CA SER A 158 -4.25 23.10 2.94
C SER A 158 -4.42 24.63 2.90
N ASP A 159 -3.67 25.35 3.72
CA ASP A 159 -3.67 26.81 3.79
C ASP A 159 -2.69 27.48 2.79
N GLY A 160 -2.08 26.69 1.90
CA GLY A 160 -1.14 27.18 0.87
C GLY A 160 0.31 27.25 1.30
N ARG A 161 0.64 26.99 2.57
CA ARG A 161 2.04 26.85 3.00
C ARG A 161 2.72 25.68 2.28
N LYS A 162 4.02 25.79 2.07
CA LYS A 162 4.80 24.74 1.38
C LYS A 162 6.16 24.57 2.05
N TYR A 163 6.56 23.33 2.24
CA TYR A 163 7.92 22.97 2.63
C TYR A 163 8.58 22.17 1.51
N VAL A 164 9.80 22.52 1.18
CA VAL A 164 10.67 21.78 0.24
C VAL A 164 11.99 21.57 0.94
N GLY A 165 12.38 20.33 1.18
CA GLY A 165 13.62 20.06 1.90
C GLY A 165 13.75 18.63 2.41
N GLU A 166 14.66 18.49 3.36
CA GLU A 166 15.05 17.21 3.94
C GLU A 166 14.11 16.77 5.07
N TRP A 167 13.91 15.45 5.11
CA TRP A 167 13.09 14.77 6.09
C TRP A 167 13.88 13.63 6.73
N LYS A 168 13.70 13.45 8.00
CA LYS A 168 14.26 12.34 8.76
C LYS A 168 13.24 11.81 9.76
N ASP A 169 12.91 10.51 9.61
CA ASP A 169 11.97 9.80 10.49
C ASP A 169 10.60 10.47 10.67
N GLY A 170 10.13 11.14 9.60
CA GLY A 170 8.83 11.81 9.53
C GLY A 170 8.85 13.31 9.83
N MET A 171 9.95 13.86 10.32
CA MET A 171 10.15 15.27 10.71
C MET A 171 11.01 16.00 9.67
N ARG A 172 10.81 17.30 9.51
CA ARG A 172 11.73 18.18 8.77
C ARG A 172 13.05 18.24 9.54
N ASP A 173 14.14 17.84 8.89
CA ASP A 173 15.44 17.72 9.54
C ASP A 173 16.52 17.77 8.44
N GLY A 174 17.43 18.73 8.51
CA GLY A 174 18.40 19.09 7.46
C GLY A 174 18.03 20.39 6.74
N GLN A 175 18.45 20.57 5.51
CA GLN A 175 18.21 21.79 4.73
C GLN A 175 16.79 21.83 4.14
N GLY A 176 16.16 23.02 4.21
CA GLY A 176 14.82 23.17 3.61
C GLY A 176 14.33 24.61 3.59
N THR A 177 13.37 24.82 2.69
CA THR A 177 12.67 26.11 2.52
C THR A 177 11.19 25.94 2.89
N PHE A 178 10.71 26.78 3.75
CA PHE A 178 9.30 26.89 4.12
C PHE A 178 8.76 28.21 3.58
N THR A 179 7.74 28.15 2.71
CA THR A 179 7.11 29.29 2.09
C THR A 179 5.71 29.46 2.66
N PHE A 180 5.35 30.70 3.01
CA PHE A 180 4.04 31.13 3.45
C PHE A 180 3.18 31.61 2.27
N PRO A 181 1.83 31.62 2.40
CA PRO A 181 0.94 32.07 1.32
C PRO A 181 1.14 33.53 0.89
N ASP A 182 1.59 34.37 1.79
CA ASP A 182 1.90 35.80 1.57
C ASP A 182 3.26 36.03 0.87
N GLY A 183 3.98 34.95 0.56
CA GLY A 183 5.25 35.00 -0.14
C GLY A 183 6.50 35.08 0.76
N TYR A 184 6.32 35.29 2.07
CA TYR A 184 7.44 35.16 2.99
C TYR A 184 8.00 33.75 2.99
N ARG A 185 9.31 33.59 3.20
CA ARG A 185 9.93 32.28 3.28
C ARG A 185 11.09 32.24 4.27
N PHE A 186 11.22 31.13 4.94
CA PHE A 186 12.41 30.75 5.69
C PHE A 186 13.22 29.74 4.86
N SER A 187 14.52 29.96 4.72
CA SER A 187 15.44 29.01 4.09
C SER A 187 16.65 28.77 4.99
N GLY A 188 16.90 27.49 5.28
CA GLY A 188 18.00 27.12 6.16
C GLY A 188 17.86 25.72 6.75
N GLU A 189 18.53 25.52 7.86
CA GLU A 189 18.56 24.27 8.60
C GLU A 189 17.32 24.07 9.46
N TRP A 190 16.81 22.85 9.45
CA TRP A 190 15.73 22.37 10.28
C TRP A 190 16.23 21.27 11.21
N LYS A 191 15.74 21.24 12.42
CA LYS A 191 16.06 20.21 13.41
C LYS A 191 14.79 19.78 14.13
N LYS A 192 14.34 18.54 13.85
CA LYS A 192 13.12 17.96 14.43
C LYS A 192 11.91 18.89 14.33
N ASP A 193 11.57 19.34 13.12
CA ASP A 193 10.47 20.27 12.79
C ASP A 193 10.67 21.74 13.25
N VAL A 194 11.75 22.07 13.91
CA VAL A 194 12.07 23.44 14.34
C VAL A 194 13.00 24.10 13.31
N ARG A 195 12.72 25.36 12.95
CA ARG A 195 13.67 26.21 12.20
C ARG A 195 14.87 26.45 13.08
N TRP A 196 16.04 25.97 12.65
CA TRP A 196 17.22 25.96 13.54
C TRP A 196 18.20 27.08 13.22
N ASN A 197 18.74 27.10 12.00
CA ASN A 197 19.65 28.14 11.54
C ASN A 197 19.24 28.55 10.12
N GLY A 198 19.06 29.84 9.86
CA GLY A 198 18.70 30.28 8.51
C GLY A 198 18.23 31.71 8.41
N THR A 199 17.69 32.04 7.25
CA THR A 199 17.31 33.41 6.87
C THR A 199 15.85 33.45 6.50
N VAL A 200 15.19 34.53 6.96
CA VAL A 200 13.82 34.89 6.59
C VAL A 200 13.89 35.96 5.50
N PHE A 201 13.11 35.72 4.45
CA PHE A 201 13.00 36.64 3.32
C PHE A 201 11.55 37.10 3.19
N ASP A 202 11.37 38.33 2.78
CA ASP A 202 10.06 38.86 2.37
C ASP A 202 9.64 38.39 0.96
N ILE A 203 8.51 38.89 0.48
CA ILE A 203 7.95 38.60 -0.85
C ILE A 203 8.86 39.05 -2.00
N ASN A 204 9.67 40.10 -1.81
CA ASN A 204 10.61 40.65 -2.80
C ASN A 204 11.94 39.88 -2.79
N GLY A 205 12.16 39.00 -1.80
CA GLY A 205 13.38 38.26 -1.60
C GLY A 205 14.43 39.01 -0.77
N GLU A 206 14.05 40.11 -0.11
CA GLU A 206 14.91 40.84 0.79
C GLU A 206 14.98 40.11 2.16
N ILE A 207 16.15 40.21 2.80
CA ILE A 207 16.35 39.60 4.12
C ILE A 207 15.67 40.46 5.17
N VAL A 208 14.73 39.88 5.90
CA VAL A 208 13.96 40.56 6.96
C VAL A 208 14.21 39.98 8.35
N GLY A 209 14.99 38.88 8.45
CA GLY A 209 15.34 38.28 9.74
C GLY A 209 16.28 37.09 9.60
N LYS A 210 16.83 36.68 10.73
CA LYS A 210 17.66 35.47 10.86
C LYS A 210 17.19 34.65 12.05
N ILE A 211 17.40 33.34 11.96
CA ILE A 211 17.19 32.40 13.07
C ILE A 211 18.53 31.74 13.36
N LEU A 212 18.94 31.74 14.62
CA LEU A 212 20.12 31.05 15.10
C LEU A 212 19.74 30.18 16.31
N GLU A 213 20.06 28.88 16.21
CA GLU A 213 19.78 27.89 17.26
C GLU A 213 18.33 27.85 17.71
N GLY A 214 17.39 28.12 16.77
CA GLY A 214 15.95 28.15 17.01
C GLY A 214 15.40 29.47 17.56
N ALA A 215 16.27 30.46 17.85
CA ALA A 215 15.87 31.79 18.28
C ALA A 215 15.82 32.79 17.11
N GLU A 216 14.81 33.65 17.05
CA GLU A 216 14.68 34.74 16.10
C GLU A 216 15.53 35.94 16.55
N LEU A 217 16.36 36.48 15.64
CA LEU A 217 17.24 37.62 15.85
C LEU A 217 16.73 38.87 15.16
#